data_740fa8160e81488a1e7d588876b7d1ab
#
_entry.id   740fa8160e81488a1e7d588876b7d1ab
#
_cell.length_a   1.000
_cell.length_b   1.000
_cell.length_c   1.000
_cell.angle_alpha   90.00
_cell.angle_beta   90.00
_cell.angle_gamma   90.00
#
_symmetry.space_group_name_H-M   'P 1'
#
loop_
_entity.id
_entity.type
_entity.pdbx_description
1 polymer ?
#
loop_
_entity_poly.entity_id
_entity_poly.type
_entity_poly.pdbx_seq_one_letter_code
_entity_poly.pdbx_strand_id
1 'polypeptide(L)'
;MNPSQWRTYLVTQAPLSAGRSTPEIVREAIAGGVDAVQLREKGTDARTRYELGLELRELTAEADVDLIVNDRIDIARAIDADGVHLGQRDLPVSVARDQLGSDAVIGCSTSTVAEATRAEADGADYLGVGAVYGTSSKDVASGKDGIGPDRIAAIADAVSIPVVGIGGITVENAGAVVEAGADGVAVISEITAAEEPTAAAERLAAAVAGDDDNIEEVRTDD
;
A
#
# COMPACT_ATOMS: atom_id res chain seq x y z
N MET A 1 -14.17 -1.71 7.63
CA MET A 1 -12.89 -1.24 7.06
C MET A 1 -12.29 -0.20 8.00
N ASN A 2 -11.04 -0.39 8.40
CA ASN A 2 -10.36 0.54 9.30
C ASN A 2 -8.87 0.64 8.94
N PRO A 3 -8.46 1.67 8.19
CA PRO A 3 -7.06 1.83 7.78
C PRO A 3 -6.05 1.90 8.94
N SER A 4 -6.48 2.21 10.15
CA SER A 4 -5.59 2.22 11.33
C SER A 4 -5.13 0.80 11.75
N GLN A 5 -5.72 -0.24 11.18
CA GLN A 5 -5.36 -1.63 11.43
C GLN A 5 -4.44 -2.20 10.34
N TRP A 6 -4.22 -1.48 9.24
CA TRP A 6 -3.34 -1.95 8.18
C TRP A 6 -1.88 -1.87 8.61
N ARG A 7 -1.26 -3.01 8.78
CA ARG A 7 0.18 -3.15 9.04
C ARG A 7 0.95 -3.37 7.76
N THR A 8 0.40 -4.22 6.88
CA THR A 8 1.01 -4.59 5.61
C THR A 8 0.06 -4.38 4.45
N TYR A 9 0.52 -3.69 3.42
CA TYR A 9 -0.29 -3.29 2.29
C TYR A 9 0.42 -3.63 0.98
N LEU A 10 -0.15 -4.56 0.20
CA LEU A 10 0.38 -4.89 -1.13
C LEU A 10 -0.14 -3.89 -2.18
N VAL A 11 0.76 -3.32 -2.98
CA VAL A 11 0.41 -2.56 -4.19
C VAL A 11 0.81 -3.37 -5.42
N THR A 12 -0.16 -3.71 -6.29
CA THR A 12 0.10 -4.56 -7.47
C THR A 12 0.80 -3.80 -8.58
N GLN A 13 1.65 -4.52 -9.33
CA GLN A 13 2.29 -4.03 -10.54
C GLN A 13 2.81 -5.22 -11.37
N ALA A 14 2.01 -5.72 -12.31
CA ALA A 14 2.29 -6.92 -13.11
C ALA A 14 3.70 -6.97 -13.73
N PRO A 15 4.27 -5.88 -14.29
CA PRO A 15 5.65 -5.90 -14.81
C PRO A 15 6.73 -6.23 -13.77
N LEU A 16 6.43 -6.12 -12.47
CA LEU A 16 7.35 -6.43 -11.37
C LEU A 16 7.06 -7.77 -10.67
N SER A 17 6.17 -8.59 -11.24
CA SER A 17 5.69 -9.85 -10.62
C SER A 17 6.46 -11.09 -11.07
N ALA A 18 7.67 -10.94 -11.61
CA ALA A 18 8.52 -12.05 -12.07
C ALA A 18 7.78 -13.05 -13.00
N GLY A 19 6.86 -12.55 -13.82
CA GLY A 19 6.07 -13.35 -14.78
C GLY A 19 4.82 -14.01 -14.20
N ARG A 20 4.53 -13.84 -12.91
CA ARG A 20 3.28 -14.30 -12.28
C ARG A 20 2.14 -13.32 -12.56
N SER A 21 0.91 -13.84 -12.62
CA SER A 21 -0.29 -13.01 -12.75
C SER A 21 -0.58 -12.25 -11.45
N THR A 22 -1.25 -11.11 -11.57
CA THR A 22 -1.66 -10.32 -10.40
C THR A 22 -2.54 -11.11 -9.42
N PRO A 23 -3.53 -11.93 -9.86
CA PRO A 23 -4.31 -12.75 -8.93
C PRO A 23 -3.49 -13.82 -8.20
N GLU A 24 -2.47 -14.41 -8.83
CA GLU A 24 -1.55 -15.33 -8.15
C GLU A 24 -0.79 -14.63 -7.03
N ILE A 25 -0.19 -13.47 -7.31
CA ILE A 25 0.52 -12.66 -6.32
C ILE A 25 -0.40 -12.24 -5.17
N VAL A 26 -1.61 -11.78 -5.47
CA VAL A 26 -2.57 -11.35 -4.44
C VAL A 26 -2.98 -12.51 -3.55
N ARG A 27 -3.23 -13.70 -4.13
CA ARG A 27 -3.57 -14.90 -3.35
C ARG A 27 -2.45 -15.32 -2.41
N GLU A 28 -1.21 -15.29 -2.88
CA GLU A 28 -0.04 -15.61 -2.07
C GLU A 28 0.21 -14.54 -0.98
N ALA A 29 0.05 -13.26 -1.29
CA ALA A 29 0.19 -12.19 -0.31
C ALA A 29 -0.88 -12.24 0.79
N ILE A 30 -2.13 -12.54 0.42
CA ILE A 30 -3.22 -12.78 1.38
C ILE A 30 -2.88 -13.97 2.31
N ALA A 31 -2.36 -15.05 1.76
CA ALA A 31 -1.94 -16.21 2.56
C ALA A 31 -0.79 -15.84 3.53
N GLY A 32 0.04 -14.86 3.19
CA GLY A 32 1.10 -14.31 4.04
C GLY A 32 0.65 -13.18 4.97
N GLY A 33 -0.66 -12.88 5.03
CA GLY A 33 -1.25 -12.00 6.04
C GLY A 33 -1.21 -10.50 5.72
N VAL A 34 -1.31 -10.10 4.44
CA VAL A 34 -1.50 -8.68 4.12
C VAL A 34 -2.91 -8.21 4.50
N ASP A 35 -3.01 -6.99 5.02
CA ASP A 35 -4.28 -6.40 5.49
C ASP A 35 -5.05 -5.69 4.37
N ALA A 36 -4.33 -5.19 3.37
CA ALA A 36 -4.93 -4.48 2.25
C ALA A 36 -4.19 -4.76 0.93
N VAL A 37 -4.94 -4.69 -0.16
CA VAL A 37 -4.42 -4.83 -1.53
C VAL A 37 -4.84 -3.61 -2.35
N GLN A 38 -3.89 -3.01 -3.08
CA GLN A 38 -4.19 -1.94 -4.04
C GLN A 38 -4.02 -2.46 -5.47
N LEU A 39 -5.12 -2.45 -6.22
CA LEU A 39 -5.10 -2.68 -7.67
C LEU A 39 -4.46 -1.48 -8.38
N ARG A 40 -3.18 -1.63 -8.78
CA ARG A 40 -2.40 -0.58 -9.45
C ARG A 40 -1.73 -1.11 -10.71
N GLU A 41 -2.49 -1.39 -11.74
CA GLU A 41 -1.97 -1.83 -13.02
C GLU A 41 -1.91 -0.65 -14.01
N LYS A 42 -0.87 0.19 -13.88
CA LYS A 42 -0.63 1.29 -14.81
C LYS A 42 -0.26 0.75 -16.19
N GLY A 43 -0.86 1.34 -17.22
CA GLY A 43 -0.63 0.92 -18.61
C GLY A 43 -1.62 -0.09 -19.15
N THR A 44 -2.55 -0.61 -18.32
CA THR A 44 -3.68 -1.42 -18.81
C THR A 44 -4.89 -0.54 -19.18
N ASP A 45 -5.71 -1.01 -20.11
CA ASP A 45 -6.98 -0.34 -20.43
C ASP A 45 -8.03 -0.53 -19.32
N ALA A 46 -9.12 0.24 -19.42
CA ALA A 46 -10.16 0.25 -18.39
C ALA A 46 -10.90 -1.09 -18.27
N ARG A 47 -11.13 -1.79 -19.40
CA ARG A 47 -11.80 -3.09 -19.40
C ARG A 47 -10.97 -4.15 -18.68
N THR A 48 -9.70 -4.27 -19.05
CA THR A 48 -8.76 -5.21 -18.41
C THR A 48 -8.65 -4.96 -16.91
N ARG A 49 -8.57 -3.67 -16.50
CA ARG A 49 -8.50 -3.32 -15.08
C ARG A 49 -9.79 -3.62 -14.34
N TYR A 50 -10.95 -3.44 -14.99
CA TYR A 50 -12.25 -3.80 -14.44
C TYR A 50 -12.38 -5.32 -14.25
N GLU A 51 -12.06 -6.11 -15.29
CA GLU A 51 -12.13 -7.58 -15.24
C GLU A 51 -11.19 -8.14 -14.16
N LEU A 52 -9.95 -7.67 -14.11
CA LEU A 52 -9.00 -8.02 -13.06
C LEU A 52 -9.51 -7.58 -11.67
N GLY A 53 -10.09 -6.39 -11.57
CA GLY A 53 -10.62 -5.86 -10.32
C GLY A 53 -11.75 -6.73 -9.76
N LEU A 54 -12.62 -7.29 -10.60
CA LEU A 54 -13.66 -8.24 -10.16
C LEU A 54 -13.04 -9.52 -9.57
N GLU A 55 -12.00 -10.07 -10.21
CA GLU A 55 -11.30 -11.26 -9.68
C GLU A 55 -10.62 -10.95 -8.34
N LEU A 56 -9.96 -9.80 -8.21
CA LEU A 56 -9.35 -9.40 -6.95
C LEU A 56 -10.40 -9.14 -5.86
N ARG A 57 -11.57 -8.57 -6.21
CA ARG A 57 -12.66 -8.36 -5.25
C ARG A 57 -13.15 -9.67 -4.64
N GLU A 58 -13.29 -10.71 -5.45
CA GLU A 58 -13.65 -12.06 -4.95
C GLU A 58 -12.60 -12.58 -3.96
N LEU A 59 -11.31 -12.54 -4.34
CA LEU A 59 -10.21 -13.01 -3.50
C LEU A 59 -10.11 -12.27 -2.16
N THR A 60 -10.22 -10.94 -2.20
CA THR A 60 -10.08 -10.11 -0.98
C THR A 60 -11.29 -10.24 -0.07
N ALA A 61 -12.52 -10.35 -0.63
CA ALA A 61 -13.74 -10.53 0.14
C ALA A 61 -13.77 -11.90 0.86
N GLU A 62 -13.29 -12.96 0.22
CA GLU A 62 -13.19 -14.30 0.84
C GLU A 62 -12.23 -14.32 2.04
N ALA A 63 -11.23 -13.44 2.04
CA ALA A 63 -10.18 -13.38 3.04
C ALA A 63 -10.36 -12.26 4.08
N ASP A 64 -11.41 -11.43 3.96
CA ASP A 64 -11.62 -10.23 4.80
C ASP A 64 -10.47 -9.22 4.70
N VAL A 65 -9.90 -9.06 3.49
CA VAL A 65 -8.82 -8.13 3.14
C VAL A 65 -9.40 -6.96 2.36
N ASP A 66 -8.97 -5.73 2.66
CA ASP A 66 -9.49 -4.54 2.00
C ASP A 66 -8.93 -4.37 0.57
N LEU A 67 -9.81 -4.11 -0.41
CA LEU A 67 -9.44 -3.83 -1.81
C LEU A 67 -9.53 -2.34 -2.13
N ILE A 68 -8.42 -1.72 -2.45
CA ILE A 68 -8.31 -0.32 -2.85
C ILE A 68 -7.97 -0.22 -4.34
N VAL A 69 -8.60 0.69 -5.08
CA VAL A 69 -8.28 0.94 -6.50
C VAL A 69 -7.43 2.19 -6.63
N ASN A 70 -6.32 2.09 -7.38
CA ASN A 70 -5.46 3.26 -7.63
C ASN A 70 -6.05 4.19 -8.69
N ASP A 71 -6.15 5.50 -8.43
CA ASP A 71 -6.53 6.62 -9.31
C ASP A 71 -7.98 6.56 -9.87
N ARG A 72 -8.57 5.41 -10.07
CA ARG A 72 -9.79 5.19 -10.87
C ARG A 72 -11.03 5.00 -10.00
N ILE A 73 -11.67 6.13 -9.64
CA ILE A 73 -12.93 6.16 -8.87
C ILE A 73 -14.05 5.39 -9.58
N ASP A 74 -14.14 5.50 -10.91
CA ASP A 74 -15.12 4.80 -11.73
C ASP A 74 -14.98 3.28 -11.66
N ILE A 75 -13.75 2.77 -11.64
CA ILE A 75 -13.49 1.33 -11.50
C ILE A 75 -13.76 0.90 -10.06
N ALA A 76 -13.30 1.65 -9.06
CA ALA A 76 -13.58 1.35 -7.65
C ALA A 76 -15.09 1.16 -7.41
N ARG A 77 -15.90 2.09 -7.93
CA ARG A 77 -17.37 1.99 -7.87
C ARG A 77 -17.94 0.81 -8.64
N ALA A 78 -17.39 0.52 -9.83
CA ALA A 78 -17.92 -0.52 -10.72
C ALA A 78 -17.69 -1.95 -10.19
N ILE A 79 -16.64 -2.16 -9.39
CA ILE A 79 -16.31 -3.47 -8.80
C ILE A 79 -16.70 -3.57 -7.32
N ASP A 80 -17.33 -2.55 -6.77
CA ASP A 80 -17.65 -2.46 -5.33
C ASP A 80 -16.41 -2.64 -4.45
N ALA A 81 -15.32 -1.95 -4.82
CA ALA A 81 -14.11 -1.94 -4.02
C ALA A 81 -14.32 -1.18 -2.70
N ASP A 82 -13.52 -1.51 -1.68
CA ASP A 82 -13.60 -0.88 -0.37
C ASP A 82 -13.17 0.59 -0.39
N GLY A 83 -12.38 0.99 -1.42
CA GLY A 83 -11.99 2.38 -1.56
C GLY A 83 -11.12 2.70 -2.78
N VAL A 84 -10.57 3.92 -2.74
CA VAL A 84 -9.69 4.44 -3.80
C VAL A 84 -8.47 5.12 -3.19
N HIS A 85 -7.32 5.05 -3.85
CA HIS A 85 -6.12 5.79 -3.51
C HIS A 85 -5.77 6.79 -4.60
N LEU A 86 -5.66 8.06 -4.24
CA LEU A 86 -5.46 9.19 -5.17
C LEU A 86 -4.08 9.82 -5.00
N GLY A 87 -3.47 10.18 -6.10
CA GLY A 87 -2.26 10.99 -6.13
C GLY A 87 -2.56 12.48 -6.25
N GLN A 88 -1.53 13.32 -6.08
CA GLN A 88 -1.65 14.80 -6.13
C GLN A 88 -2.13 15.37 -7.48
N ARG A 89 -2.16 14.57 -8.55
CA ARG A 89 -2.58 14.98 -9.91
C ARG A 89 -3.88 14.31 -10.34
N ASP A 90 -4.47 13.49 -9.47
CA ASP A 90 -5.74 12.83 -9.71
C ASP A 90 -6.92 13.74 -9.30
N LEU A 91 -8.13 13.21 -9.33
CA LEU A 91 -9.29 13.95 -8.85
C LEU A 91 -9.16 14.25 -7.35
N PRO A 92 -9.69 15.40 -6.87
CA PRO A 92 -9.66 15.74 -5.46
C PRO A 92 -10.34 14.69 -4.56
N VAL A 93 -9.87 14.54 -3.33
CA VAL A 93 -10.43 13.65 -2.30
C VAL A 93 -11.93 13.89 -2.11
N SER A 94 -12.37 15.15 -2.06
CA SER A 94 -13.80 15.51 -1.93
C SER A 94 -14.65 14.99 -3.09
N VAL A 95 -14.12 14.99 -4.30
CA VAL A 95 -14.82 14.46 -5.49
C VAL A 95 -14.98 12.93 -5.39
N ALA A 96 -13.97 12.24 -4.89
CA ALA A 96 -14.06 10.80 -4.65
C ALA A 96 -15.10 10.49 -3.56
N ARG A 97 -15.11 11.25 -2.47
CA ARG A 97 -16.10 11.14 -1.41
C ARG A 97 -17.54 11.33 -1.92
N ASP A 98 -17.76 12.33 -2.75
CA ASP A 98 -19.08 12.59 -3.36
C ASP A 98 -19.56 11.43 -4.26
N GLN A 99 -18.63 10.75 -4.94
CA GLN A 99 -18.96 9.66 -5.85
C GLN A 99 -19.10 8.30 -5.18
N LEU A 100 -18.27 8.01 -4.17
CA LEU A 100 -18.23 6.70 -3.50
C LEU A 100 -19.06 6.64 -2.21
N GLY A 101 -19.41 7.79 -1.63
CA GLY A 101 -20.16 7.84 -0.38
C GLY A 101 -19.30 7.85 0.88
N SER A 102 -19.95 7.86 2.05
CA SER A 102 -19.30 7.97 3.36
C SER A 102 -18.54 6.72 3.79
N ASP A 103 -18.94 5.57 3.28
CA ASP A 103 -18.44 4.27 3.76
C ASP A 103 -17.16 3.82 3.01
N ALA A 104 -16.87 4.44 1.86
CA ALA A 104 -15.66 4.14 1.09
C ALA A 104 -14.41 4.73 1.74
N VAL A 105 -13.32 3.97 1.73
CA VAL A 105 -12.00 4.43 2.19
C VAL A 105 -11.31 5.24 1.09
N ILE A 106 -10.89 6.47 1.40
CA ILE A 106 -10.18 7.33 0.45
C ILE A 106 -8.77 7.61 0.98
N GLY A 107 -7.77 7.07 0.27
CA GLY A 107 -6.38 7.35 0.54
C GLY A 107 -5.83 8.48 -0.34
N CYS A 108 -4.82 9.19 0.18
CA CYS A 108 -4.12 10.22 -0.59
C CYS A 108 -2.61 10.06 -0.48
N SER A 109 -1.91 10.10 -1.63
CA SER A 109 -0.45 10.13 -1.68
C SER A 109 0.08 11.50 -1.25
N THR A 110 1.03 11.55 -0.31
CA THR A 110 1.65 12.78 0.18
C THR A 110 3.16 12.61 0.37
N SER A 111 3.91 13.71 0.32
CA SER A 111 5.36 13.73 0.58
C SER A 111 5.80 14.87 1.48
N THR A 112 4.89 15.78 1.82
CA THR A 112 5.14 16.93 2.69
C THR A 112 4.04 17.07 3.74
N VAL A 113 4.36 17.71 4.87
CA VAL A 113 3.38 18.02 5.92
C VAL A 113 2.21 18.85 5.36
N ALA A 114 2.49 19.81 4.48
CA ALA A 114 1.44 20.64 3.88
C ALA A 114 0.47 19.86 2.99
N GLU A 115 0.96 18.87 2.23
CA GLU A 115 0.09 17.95 1.46
C GLU A 115 -0.72 17.06 2.40
N ALA A 116 -0.11 16.55 3.46
CA ALA A 116 -0.75 15.66 4.44
C ALA A 116 -1.90 16.36 5.17
N THR A 117 -1.66 17.52 5.77
CA THR A 117 -2.69 18.30 6.48
C THR A 117 -3.81 18.74 5.56
N ARG A 118 -3.49 19.05 4.30
CA ARG A 118 -4.51 19.36 3.29
C ARG A 118 -5.36 18.14 2.94
N ALA A 119 -4.74 16.97 2.69
CA ALA A 119 -5.46 15.75 2.36
C ALA A 119 -6.43 15.33 3.49
N GLU A 120 -5.98 15.43 4.75
CA GLU A 120 -6.83 15.21 5.93
C GLU A 120 -8.01 16.20 5.96
N ALA A 121 -7.75 17.51 5.78
CA ALA A 121 -8.79 18.52 5.75
C ALA A 121 -9.79 18.32 4.58
N ASP A 122 -9.35 17.79 3.46
CA ASP A 122 -10.17 17.45 2.28
C ASP A 122 -10.95 16.12 2.47
N GLY A 123 -10.77 15.40 3.61
CA GLY A 123 -11.53 14.21 3.99
C GLY A 123 -10.91 12.88 3.57
N ALA A 124 -9.58 12.79 3.44
CA ALA A 124 -8.88 11.52 3.30
C ALA A 124 -8.98 10.70 4.59
N ASP A 125 -9.11 9.38 4.46
CA ASP A 125 -9.19 8.43 5.58
C ASP A 125 -7.81 7.87 5.95
N TYR A 126 -6.83 7.93 5.06
CA TYR A 126 -5.43 7.59 5.32
C TYR A 126 -4.48 8.26 4.32
N LEU A 127 -3.22 8.30 4.66
CA LEU A 127 -2.15 8.85 3.82
C LEU A 127 -1.18 7.76 3.37
N GLY A 128 -0.85 7.75 2.06
CA GLY A 128 0.29 7.01 1.53
C GLY A 128 1.50 7.96 1.44
N VAL A 129 2.46 7.81 2.34
CA VAL A 129 3.58 8.75 2.45
C VAL A 129 4.85 8.19 1.83
N GLY A 130 5.38 8.85 0.82
CA GLY A 130 6.59 8.36 0.14
C GLY A 130 7.10 9.21 -1.03
N ALA A 131 8.11 8.73 -1.73
CA ALA A 131 8.87 7.49 -1.46
C ALA A 131 9.76 7.67 -0.23
N VAL A 132 9.64 6.76 0.76
CA VAL A 132 10.43 6.83 2.01
C VAL A 132 11.91 6.62 1.69
N TYR A 133 12.22 5.58 0.94
CA TYR A 133 13.55 5.30 0.41
C TYR A 133 13.55 5.39 -1.11
N GLY A 134 14.71 5.41 -1.74
CA GLY A 134 14.85 5.45 -3.20
C GLY A 134 14.19 4.22 -3.85
N THR A 135 13.38 4.44 -4.89
CA THR A 135 12.67 3.35 -5.57
C THR A 135 12.54 3.61 -7.06
N SER A 136 12.60 2.54 -7.86
CA SER A 136 12.30 2.56 -9.30
C SER A 136 10.87 2.05 -9.62
N SER A 137 10.14 1.56 -8.63
CA SER A 137 8.82 0.94 -8.83
C SER A 137 7.69 1.93 -9.10
N LYS A 138 7.89 3.21 -8.83
CA LYS A 138 6.98 4.29 -9.20
C LYS A 138 7.75 5.38 -9.97
N ASP A 139 7.10 6.04 -10.92
CA ASP A 139 7.61 7.28 -11.54
C ASP A 139 7.59 8.41 -10.49
N VAL A 140 8.60 8.45 -9.63
CA VAL A 140 8.74 9.49 -8.61
C VAL A 140 9.62 10.60 -9.17
N ALA A 141 9.04 11.78 -9.35
CA ALA A 141 9.77 12.99 -9.71
C ALA A 141 10.66 13.54 -8.57
N SER A 142 10.58 12.94 -7.39
CA SER A 142 11.37 13.26 -6.20
C SER A 142 12.72 12.55 -6.23
N GLY A 143 13.75 13.24 -5.74
CA GLY A 143 15.15 12.85 -5.82
C GLY A 143 15.43 11.38 -5.49
N LYS A 144 16.54 10.89 -6.00
CA LYS A 144 16.94 9.48 -5.97
C LYS A 144 17.06 8.87 -4.57
N ASP A 145 17.06 9.68 -3.51
CA ASP A 145 17.40 9.27 -2.16
C ASP A 145 16.18 9.06 -1.23
N GLY A 146 14.95 9.34 -1.71
CA GLY A 146 13.74 9.26 -0.89
C GLY A 146 13.57 10.44 0.10
N ILE A 147 12.49 10.41 0.88
CA ILE A 147 12.18 11.47 1.87
C ILE A 147 12.68 11.16 3.28
N GLY A 148 13.05 9.90 3.52
CA GLY A 148 13.56 9.39 4.81
C GLY A 148 12.49 9.21 5.91
N PRO A 149 12.81 8.45 6.97
CA PRO A 149 11.93 8.23 8.12
C PRO A 149 11.59 9.52 8.89
N ASP A 150 12.50 10.50 8.97
CA ASP A 150 12.24 11.78 9.63
C ASP A 150 11.03 12.53 9.03
N ARG A 151 10.79 12.35 7.74
CA ARG A 151 9.61 12.92 7.07
C ARG A 151 8.34 12.19 7.45
N ILE A 152 8.41 10.89 7.66
CA ILE A 152 7.30 10.10 8.20
C ILE A 152 6.93 10.65 9.57
N ALA A 153 7.88 10.80 10.48
CA ALA A 153 7.65 11.34 11.82
C ALA A 153 7.00 12.73 11.77
N ALA A 154 7.54 13.64 10.95
CA ALA A 154 6.98 15.01 10.84
C ALA A 154 5.55 15.03 10.27
N ILE A 155 5.18 14.07 9.41
CA ILE A 155 3.82 13.96 8.88
C ILE A 155 2.90 13.31 9.92
N ALA A 156 3.32 12.22 10.55
CA ALA A 156 2.54 11.52 11.58
C ALA A 156 2.21 12.45 12.77
N ASP A 157 3.17 13.29 13.19
CA ASP A 157 2.93 14.29 14.25
C ASP A 157 1.93 15.39 13.83
N ALA A 158 1.71 15.61 12.55
CA ALA A 158 0.91 16.72 12.02
C ALA A 158 -0.54 16.36 11.67
N VAL A 159 -0.87 15.06 11.62
CA VAL A 159 -2.20 14.55 11.23
C VAL A 159 -2.74 13.58 12.27
N SER A 160 -4.05 13.32 12.21
CA SER A 160 -4.73 12.36 13.09
C SER A 160 -5.19 11.08 12.35
N ILE A 161 -5.12 11.09 11.04
CA ILE A 161 -5.47 9.95 10.20
C ILE A 161 -4.26 9.03 9.98
N PRO A 162 -4.48 7.72 9.76
CA PRO A 162 -3.41 6.74 9.57
C PRO A 162 -2.40 7.09 8.48
N VAL A 163 -1.12 6.83 8.78
CA VAL A 163 0.02 7.03 7.88
C VAL A 163 0.58 5.69 7.44
N VAL A 164 0.59 5.42 6.13
CA VAL A 164 1.19 4.23 5.53
C VAL A 164 2.43 4.65 4.76
N GLY A 165 3.60 4.19 5.19
CA GLY A 165 4.87 4.43 4.49
C GLY A 165 4.95 3.64 3.18
N ILE A 166 5.48 4.23 2.10
CA ILE A 166 5.66 3.54 0.81
C ILE A 166 6.90 4.01 0.07
N GLY A 167 7.52 3.09 -0.67
CA GLY A 167 8.62 3.35 -1.61
C GLY A 167 9.99 2.95 -1.05
N GLY A 168 10.60 1.93 -1.67
CA GLY A 168 11.88 1.36 -1.28
C GLY A 168 11.88 0.64 0.07
N ILE A 169 10.70 0.28 0.57
CA ILE A 169 10.56 -0.44 1.83
C ILE A 169 10.80 -1.93 1.59
N THR A 170 11.60 -2.53 2.47
CA THR A 170 11.95 -3.95 2.53
C THR A 170 11.76 -4.48 3.96
N VAL A 171 11.88 -5.79 4.15
CA VAL A 171 11.83 -6.41 5.49
C VAL A 171 12.87 -5.75 6.42
N GLU A 172 14.07 -5.44 5.93
CA GLU A 172 15.18 -4.92 6.74
C GLU A 172 14.96 -3.46 7.21
N ASN A 173 14.08 -2.69 6.55
CA ASN A 173 13.89 -1.28 6.88
C ASN A 173 12.46 -0.91 7.27
N ALA A 174 11.51 -1.86 7.22
CA ALA A 174 10.10 -1.62 7.55
C ALA A 174 9.91 -1.20 9.02
N GLY A 175 10.62 -1.83 9.96
CA GLY A 175 10.58 -1.48 11.38
C GLY A 175 10.91 -0.01 11.63
N ALA A 176 11.95 0.54 10.99
CA ALA A 176 12.32 1.94 11.14
C ALA A 176 11.24 2.93 10.64
N VAL A 177 10.41 2.51 9.67
CA VAL A 177 9.29 3.32 9.17
C VAL A 177 8.15 3.37 10.20
N VAL A 178 7.87 2.24 10.84
CA VAL A 178 6.86 2.16 11.92
C VAL A 178 7.35 2.89 13.18
N GLU A 179 8.62 2.71 13.58
CA GLU A 179 9.23 3.46 14.68
C GLU A 179 9.18 4.98 14.47
N ALA A 180 9.23 5.42 13.22
CA ALA A 180 9.05 6.83 12.86
C ALA A 180 7.59 7.32 12.91
N GLY A 181 6.63 6.47 13.29
CA GLY A 181 5.23 6.83 13.50
C GLY A 181 4.29 6.47 12.36
N ALA A 182 4.71 5.65 11.38
CA ALA A 182 3.77 5.07 10.44
C ALA A 182 2.93 3.97 11.11
N ASP A 183 1.64 3.89 10.78
CA ASP A 183 0.73 2.83 11.24
C ASP A 183 1.00 1.51 10.53
N GLY A 184 1.54 1.58 9.31
CA GLY A 184 1.90 0.43 8.50
C GLY A 184 2.76 0.79 7.30
N VAL A 185 3.05 -0.22 6.49
CA VAL A 185 3.89 -0.08 5.29
C VAL A 185 3.23 -0.65 4.05
N ALA A 186 3.42 0.01 2.91
CA ALA A 186 3.00 -0.49 1.61
C ALA A 186 4.22 -0.84 0.75
N VAL A 187 4.15 -1.99 0.09
CA VAL A 187 5.24 -2.48 -0.76
C VAL A 187 4.73 -2.90 -2.14
N ILE A 188 5.62 -2.88 -3.12
CA ILE A 188 5.40 -3.46 -4.46
C ILE A 188 6.34 -4.65 -4.61
N SER A 189 7.58 -4.39 -5.04
CA SER A 189 8.55 -5.40 -5.45
C SER A 189 8.99 -6.34 -4.33
N GLU A 190 8.94 -5.92 -3.08
CA GLU A 190 9.28 -6.75 -1.92
C GLU A 190 8.46 -8.05 -1.89
N ILE A 191 7.19 -7.97 -2.26
CA ILE A 191 6.32 -9.15 -2.36
C ILE A 191 6.22 -9.62 -3.82
N THR A 192 5.94 -8.70 -4.79
CA THR A 192 5.60 -9.13 -6.16
C THR A 192 6.78 -9.77 -6.89
N ALA A 193 8.02 -9.37 -6.59
CA ALA A 193 9.23 -9.91 -7.20
C ALA A 193 9.88 -11.04 -6.38
N ALA A 194 9.42 -11.30 -5.18
CA ALA A 194 9.96 -12.35 -4.32
C ALA A 194 9.83 -13.74 -4.97
N GLU A 195 10.76 -14.63 -4.72
CA GLU A 195 10.68 -16.03 -5.17
C GLU A 195 9.49 -16.75 -4.52
N GLU A 196 9.26 -16.46 -3.23
CA GLU A 196 8.13 -16.96 -2.43
C GLU A 196 7.35 -15.78 -1.82
N PRO A 197 6.32 -15.23 -2.50
CA PRO A 197 5.58 -14.05 -2.06
C PRO A 197 4.87 -14.22 -0.71
N THR A 198 4.36 -15.42 -0.41
CA THR A 198 3.75 -15.71 0.90
C THR A 198 4.76 -15.51 2.02
N ALA A 199 5.93 -16.13 1.93
CA ALA A 199 6.98 -15.99 2.93
C ALA A 199 7.53 -14.54 3.02
N ALA A 200 7.56 -13.81 1.89
CA ALA A 200 7.94 -12.39 1.90
C ALA A 200 6.91 -11.53 2.65
N ALA A 201 5.62 -11.79 2.47
CA ALA A 201 4.55 -11.10 3.19
C ALA A 201 4.59 -11.41 4.70
N GLU A 202 4.79 -12.68 5.08
CA GLU A 202 4.94 -13.10 6.48
C GLU A 202 6.13 -12.39 7.17
N ARG A 203 7.30 -12.36 6.51
CA ARG A 203 8.48 -11.65 7.06
C ARG A 203 8.24 -10.15 7.18
N LEU A 204 7.57 -9.53 6.20
CA LEU A 204 7.22 -8.12 6.28
C LEU A 204 6.28 -7.84 7.45
N ALA A 205 5.27 -8.68 7.66
CA ALA A 205 4.35 -8.56 8.77
C ALA A 205 5.06 -8.67 10.13
N ALA A 206 5.99 -9.63 10.27
CA ALA A 206 6.81 -9.77 11.46
C ALA A 206 7.69 -8.54 11.73
N ALA A 207 8.37 -8.00 10.70
CA ALA A 207 9.20 -6.80 10.82
C ALA A 207 8.40 -5.55 11.24
N VAL A 208 7.16 -5.42 10.75
CA VAL A 208 6.24 -4.33 11.11
C VAL A 208 5.70 -4.49 12.53
N ALA A 209 5.50 -5.73 12.99
CA ALA A 209 5.05 -6.01 14.36
C ALA A 209 6.15 -5.79 15.43
N GLY A 210 7.42 -5.67 15.02
CA GLY A 210 8.56 -5.57 15.94
C GLY A 210 8.98 -6.91 16.54
N ASP A 211 8.58 -8.03 15.92
CA ASP A 211 8.92 -9.39 16.36
C ASP A 211 10.26 -9.86 15.74
N ASP A 212 11.33 -9.06 15.88
CA ASP A 212 12.67 -9.37 15.35
C ASP A 212 13.37 -10.57 16.03
N ASP A 213 12.77 -11.20 17.03
CA ASP A 213 13.38 -12.26 17.83
C ASP A 213 13.49 -13.63 17.12
N ASN A 214 13.08 -13.78 15.84
CA ASN A 214 13.03 -15.09 15.19
C ASN A 214 13.84 -15.26 13.89
N ILE A 215 14.81 -14.39 13.60
CA ILE A 215 15.64 -14.48 12.36
C ILE A 215 17.02 -15.14 12.59
N GLU A 216 17.43 -15.47 13.81
CA GLU A 216 18.82 -15.91 14.13
C GLU A 216 19.06 -17.43 14.32
N GLU A 217 18.13 -18.33 14.02
CA GLU A 217 18.37 -19.78 14.22
C GLU A 217 18.33 -20.65 12.95
N VAL A 218 18.88 -20.20 11.82
CA VAL A 218 19.29 -21.11 10.75
C VAL A 218 20.71 -20.76 10.28
N ARG A 219 21.66 -20.73 11.20
CA ARG A 219 23.09 -20.81 10.85
C ARG A 219 23.79 -21.82 11.72
N THR A 220 24.17 -22.89 11.04
CA THR A 220 25.24 -23.83 11.32
C THR A 220 25.08 -24.84 12.44
N ASP A 221 24.84 -26.08 12.01
CA ASP A 221 25.75 -27.17 12.42
C ASP A 221 26.27 -27.82 11.13
N ASP A 222 27.55 -27.52 10.80
CA ASP A 222 28.61 -28.46 10.40
C ASP A 222 29.94 -27.74 10.30
#